data_bd650beca73b951c6c159d093f26ad7d
#
_entry.id   bd650beca73b951c6c159d093f26ad7d
#
_cell.length_a   1.000
_cell.length_b   1.000
_cell.length_c   1.000
_cell.angle_alpha   90.00
_cell.angle_beta   90.00
_cell.angle_gamma   90.00
#
_symmetry.space_group_name_H-M   'P 1'
#
loop_
_entity.id
_entity.type
_entity.pdbx_description
1 polymer ?
#
loop_
_entity_poly.entity_id
_entity_poly.type
_entity_poly.pdbx_seq_one_letter_code
_entity_poly.pdbx_strand_id
1 'polypeptide(L)'
;MILTEYIALLDEKTKLLGKIIGNTESQIRLIRQQKMVGIKRLLRVRRQLLDEMAELVQREAAGLCWNDRADVQALRRQIQQAEQQLLAASSLAVQLALNEKKRIAEQMRRNSQAREIQQTYIGRWYQGISRGFSRKV
;
A
#
# COMPACT_ATOMS: atom_id res chain seq x y z
N MET A 1 -19.06 -4.15 30.81
CA MET A 1 -18.41 -5.29 30.13
C MET A 1 -17.78 -6.20 31.16
N ILE A 2 -18.06 -7.47 31.11
CA ILE A 2 -17.43 -8.47 31.98
C ILE A 2 -16.03 -8.84 31.47
N LEU A 3 -15.19 -9.35 32.37
CA LEU A 3 -13.79 -9.67 32.08
C LEU A 3 -13.64 -10.64 30.89
N THR A 4 -14.47 -11.69 30.84
CA THR A 4 -14.42 -12.70 29.78
C THR A 4 -14.67 -12.08 28.41
N GLU A 5 -15.63 -11.18 28.31
CA GLU A 5 -15.93 -10.44 27.08
C GLU A 5 -14.78 -9.52 26.66
N TYR A 6 -14.14 -8.88 27.65
CA TYR A 6 -13.01 -7.99 27.38
C TYR A 6 -11.80 -8.74 26.88
N ILE A 7 -11.47 -9.89 27.50
CA ILE A 7 -10.37 -10.74 27.04
C ILE A 7 -10.65 -11.27 25.62
N ALA A 8 -11.89 -11.69 25.34
CA ALA A 8 -12.28 -12.13 24.00
C ALA A 8 -12.13 -10.99 22.96
N LEU A 9 -12.50 -9.77 23.34
CA LEU A 9 -12.34 -8.60 22.47
C LEU A 9 -10.86 -8.29 22.17
N LEU A 10 -10.01 -8.36 23.18
CA LEU A 10 -8.56 -8.16 22.98
C LEU A 10 -7.95 -9.25 22.10
N ASP A 11 -8.39 -10.50 22.25
CA ASP A 11 -7.97 -11.61 21.40
C ASP A 11 -8.41 -11.38 19.94
N GLU A 12 -9.64 -10.96 19.75
CA GLU A 12 -10.19 -10.59 18.44
C GLU A 12 -9.41 -9.44 17.80
N LYS A 13 -9.06 -8.43 18.58
CA LYS A 13 -8.21 -7.31 18.15
C LYS A 13 -6.83 -7.79 17.69
N THR A 14 -6.22 -8.71 18.44
CA THR A 14 -4.93 -9.32 18.07
C THR A 14 -5.00 -10.05 16.73
N LYS A 15 -6.04 -10.85 16.52
CA LYS A 15 -6.26 -11.56 15.25
C LYS A 15 -6.47 -10.60 14.08
N LEU A 16 -7.22 -9.54 14.30
CA LEU A 16 -7.49 -8.52 13.29
C LEU A 16 -6.21 -7.76 12.90
N LEU A 17 -5.38 -7.40 13.87
CA LEU A 17 -4.06 -6.80 13.62
C LEU A 17 -3.19 -7.72 12.76
N GLY A 18 -3.19 -9.02 13.03
CA GLY A 18 -2.48 -10.01 12.22
C GLY A 18 -2.95 -10.01 10.76
N LYS A 19 -4.25 -9.89 10.53
CA LYS A 19 -4.83 -9.79 9.16
C LYS A 19 -4.40 -8.51 8.46
N ILE A 20 -4.39 -7.38 9.17
CA ILE A 20 -3.96 -6.09 8.60
C ILE A 20 -2.47 -6.12 8.27
N ILE A 21 -1.64 -6.69 9.13
CA ILE A 21 -0.21 -6.88 8.89
C ILE A 21 0.00 -7.75 7.63
N GLY A 22 -0.70 -8.88 7.53
CA GLY A 22 -0.62 -9.77 6.37
C GLY A 22 -1.02 -9.07 5.08
N ASN A 23 -2.07 -8.26 5.11
CA ASN A 23 -2.48 -7.43 3.98
C ASN A 23 -1.38 -6.45 3.57
N THR A 24 -0.76 -5.78 4.53
CA THR A 24 0.34 -4.83 4.28
C THR A 24 1.56 -5.53 3.68
N GLU A 25 1.92 -6.70 4.19
CA GLU A 25 3.02 -7.52 3.66
C GLU A 25 2.75 -7.95 2.20
N SER A 26 1.49 -8.28 1.89
CA SER A 26 1.08 -8.60 0.51
C SER A 26 1.20 -7.39 -0.40
N GLN A 27 0.85 -6.20 0.07
CA GLN A 27 1.07 -4.96 -0.67
C GLN A 27 2.56 -4.73 -0.96
N ILE A 28 3.41 -4.89 0.04
CA ILE A 28 4.87 -4.75 -0.10
C ILE A 28 5.40 -5.71 -1.17
N ARG A 29 4.96 -6.96 -1.14
CA ARG A 29 5.35 -7.98 -2.11
C ARG A 29 4.98 -7.59 -3.53
N LEU A 30 3.73 -7.16 -3.75
CA LEU A 30 3.27 -6.74 -5.07
C LEU A 30 4.03 -5.52 -5.58
N ILE A 31 4.30 -4.54 -4.72
CA ILE A 31 5.04 -3.34 -5.11
C ILE A 31 6.48 -3.71 -5.51
N ARG A 32 7.16 -4.56 -4.74
CA ARG A 32 8.51 -5.04 -5.05
C ARG A 32 8.57 -5.84 -6.35
N GLN A 33 7.53 -6.58 -6.67
CA GLN A 33 7.40 -7.32 -7.92
C GLN A 33 6.92 -6.45 -9.08
N GLN A 34 6.63 -5.18 -8.83
CA GLN A 34 6.08 -4.23 -9.81
C GLN A 34 4.73 -4.69 -10.38
N LYS A 35 3.98 -5.46 -9.60
CA LYS A 35 2.65 -5.97 -9.96
C LYS A 35 1.57 -5.12 -9.29
N MET A 36 1.26 -3.97 -9.87
CA MET A 36 0.31 -3.02 -9.27
C MET A 36 -1.16 -3.43 -9.42
N VAL A 37 -1.46 -4.43 -10.25
CA VAL A 37 -2.84 -4.83 -10.57
C VAL A 37 -3.64 -5.29 -9.34
N GLY A 38 -3.01 -5.95 -8.39
CA GLY A 38 -3.65 -6.46 -7.18
C GLY A 38 -3.80 -5.44 -6.04
N ILE A 39 -3.16 -4.27 -6.14
CA ILE A 39 -3.08 -3.30 -5.04
C ILE A 39 -4.46 -2.73 -4.70
N LYS A 40 -5.29 -2.40 -5.65
CA LYS A 40 -6.64 -1.85 -5.40
C LYS A 40 -7.50 -2.79 -4.55
N ARG A 41 -7.42 -4.09 -4.82
CA ARG A 41 -8.14 -5.10 -4.05
C ARG A 41 -7.64 -5.16 -2.62
N LEU A 42 -6.31 -5.18 -2.43
CA LEU A 42 -5.71 -5.19 -1.11
C LEU A 42 -6.07 -3.93 -0.31
N LEU A 43 -6.09 -2.77 -0.94
CA LEU A 43 -6.49 -1.52 -0.29
C LEU A 43 -7.96 -1.53 0.14
N ARG A 44 -8.86 -2.12 -0.64
CA ARG A 44 -10.26 -2.29 -0.26
C ARG A 44 -10.41 -3.22 0.94
N VAL A 45 -9.71 -4.35 0.94
CA VAL A 45 -9.70 -5.28 2.06
C VAL A 45 -9.14 -4.61 3.30
N ARG A 46 -8.04 -3.85 3.17
CA ARG A 46 -7.45 -3.09 4.27
C ARG A 46 -8.45 -2.13 4.88
N ARG A 47 -9.22 -1.41 4.05
CA ARG A 47 -10.24 -0.47 4.52
C ARG A 47 -11.31 -1.17 5.35
N GLN A 48 -11.79 -2.33 4.90
CA GLN A 48 -12.75 -3.13 5.65
C GLN A 48 -12.19 -3.58 7.00
N LEU A 49 -10.92 -4.04 7.02
CA LEU A 49 -10.26 -4.47 8.25
C LEU A 49 -10.07 -3.31 9.24
N LEU A 50 -9.75 -2.12 8.73
CA LEU A 50 -9.62 -0.92 9.57
C LEU A 50 -10.97 -0.47 10.13
N ASP A 51 -12.06 -0.61 9.38
CA ASP A 51 -13.41 -0.32 9.87
C ASP A 51 -13.81 -1.29 11.00
N GLU A 52 -13.51 -2.57 10.84
CA GLU A 52 -13.71 -3.55 11.91
C GLU A 52 -12.88 -3.22 13.16
N MET A 53 -11.63 -2.78 12.96
CA MET A 53 -10.76 -2.36 14.06
C MET A 53 -11.35 -1.16 14.81
N ALA A 54 -11.89 -0.19 14.10
CA ALA A 54 -12.51 0.98 14.69
C ALA A 54 -13.69 0.60 15.60
N GLU A 55 -14.50 -0.38 15.20
CA GLU A 55 -15.59 -0.91 16.03
C GLU A 55 -15.06 -1.58 17.30
N LEU A 56 -13.99 -2.38 17.20
CA LEU A 56 -13.37 -3.03 18.36
C LEU A 56 -12.81 -1.99 19.33
N VAL A 57 -12.19 -0.93 18.84
CA VAL A 57 -11.63 0.15 19.65
C VAL A 57 -12.74 0.87 20.42
N GLN A 58 -13.90 1.11 19.80
CA GLN A 58 -15.03 1.71 20.49
C GLN A 58 -15.56 0.81 21.60
N ARG A 59 -15.68 -0.48 21.36
CA ARG A 59 -16.13 -1.46 22.36
C ARG A 59 -15.12 -1.63 23.50
N GLU A 60 -13.84 -1.50 23.21
CA GLU A 60 -12.74 -1.61 24.18
C GLU A 60 -12.86 -0.59 25.31
N ALA A 61 -13.41 0.59 25.03
CA ALA A 61 -13.59 1.64 26.03
C ALA A 61 -14.44 1.18 27.23
N ALA A 62 -15.38 0.25 27.02
CA ALA A 62 -16.22 -0.29 28.10
C ALA A 62 -15.48 -1.25 29.06
N GLY A 63 -14.30 -1.72 28.69
CA GLY A 63 -13.50 -2.67 29.47
C GLY A 63 -12.26 -2.07 30.14
N LEU A 64 -12.11 -0.75 30.16
CA LEU A 64 -10.91 -0.08 30.70
C LEU A 64 -10.67 -0.38 32.20
N CYS A 65 -11.71 -0.70 32.97
CA CYS A 65 -11.59 -1.07 34.36
C CYS A 65 -10.78 -2.35 34.61
N TRP A 66 -10.60 -3.19 33.58
CA TRP A 66 -9.84 -4.45 33.68
C TRP A 66 -8.35 -4.29 33.34
N ASN A 67 -7.89 -3.10 32.96
CA ASN A 67 -6.53 -2.88 32.48
C ASN A 67 -5.44 -3.08 33.55
N ASP A 68 -5.79 -3.07 34.81
CA ASP A 68 -4.83 -3.29 35.90
C ASP A 68 -4.49 -4.78 36.12
N ARG A 69 -5.24 -5.68 35.54
CA ARG A 69 -4.99 -7.11 35.67
C ARG A 69 -3.75 -7.54 34.86
N ALA A 70 -2.95 -8.42 35.46
CA ALA A 70 -1.71 -8.90 34.85
C ALA A 70 -1.94 -9.63 33.52
N ASP A 71 -3.00 -10.46 33.42
CA ASP A 71 -3.38 -11.17 32.20
C ASP A 71 -3.81 -10.21 31.08
N VAL A 72 -4.57 -9.18 31.41
CA VAL A 72 -4.97 -8.13 30.46
C VAL A 72 -3.76 -7.32 30.01
N GLN A 73 -2.89 -6.95 30.92
CA GLN A 73 -1.65 -6.20 30.59
C GLN A 73 -0.76 -6.98 29.63
N ALA A 74 -0.65 -8.30 29.81
CA ALA A 74 0.11 -9.17 28.91
C ALA A 74 -0.47 -9.16 27.48
N LEU A 75 -1.80 -9.26 27.34
CA LEU A 75 -2.48 -9.16 26.06
C LEU A 75 -2.29 -7.79 25.42
N ARG A 76 -2.40 -6.72 26.19
CA ARG A 76 -2.21 -5.35 25.69
C ARG A 76 -0.78 -5.10 25.21
N ARG A 77 0.22 -5.70 25.87
CA ARG A 77 1.61 -5.64 25.38
C ARG A 77 1.78 -6.34 24.03
N GLN A 78 1.14 -7.49 23.84
CA GLN A 78 1.15 -8.18 22.54
C GLN A 78 0.50 -7.33 21.45
N ILE A 79 -0.62 -6.68 21.76
CA ILE A 79 -1.30 -5.77 20.86
C ILE A 79 -0.41 -4.59 20.51
N GLN A 80 0.25 -4.00 21.47
CA GLN A 80 1.17 -2.88 21.27
C GLN A 80 2.34 -3.26 20.36
N GLN A 81 2.91 -4.45 20.54
CA GLN A 81 3.97 -4.98 19.67
C GLN A 81 3.46 -5.15 18.22
N ALA A 82 2.25 -5.70 18.07
CA ALA A 82 1.64 -5.86 16.76
C ALA A 82 1.35 -4.51 16.08
N GLU A 83 0.89 -3.51 16.84
CA GLU A 83 0.67 -2.15 16.35
C GLU A 83 1.98 -1.51 15.86
N GLN A 84 3.07 -1.68 16.59
CA GLN A 84 4.40 -1.19 16.19
C GLN A 84 4.88 -1.88 14.92
N GLN A 85 4.69 -3.18 14.81
CA GLN A 85 5.02 -3.96 13.61
C GLN A 85 4.20 -3.48 12.41
N LEU A 86 2.91 -3.24 12.60
CA LEU A 86 2.03 -2.71 11.56
C LEU A 86 2.46 -1.32 11.11
N LEU A 87 2.82 -0.45 12.04
CA LEU A 87 3.29 0.90 11.73
C LEU A 87 4.57 0.85 10.88
N ALA A 88 5.54 0.02 11.26
CA ALA A 88 6.78 -0.16 10.51
C ALA A 88 6.50 -0.71 9.09
N ALA A 89 5.67 -1.74 8.97
CA ALA A 89 5.31 -2.32 7.69
C ALA A 89 4.54 -1.32 6.80
N SER A 90 3.63 -0.55 7.38
CA SER A 90 2.87 0.48 6.65
C SER A 90 3.77 1.60 6.15
N SER A 91 4.73 2.05 6.95
CA SER A 91 5.71 3.06 6.53
C SER A 91 6.56 2.56 5.37
N LEU A 92 6.99 1.31 5.42
CA LEU A 92 7.74 0.69 4.34
C LEU A 92 6.89 0.59 3.06
N ALA A 93 5.64 0.16 3.17
CA ALA A 93 4.72 0.07 2.03
C ALA A 93 4.52 1.43 1.35
N VAL A 94 4.32 2.49 2.13
CA VAL A 94 4.18 3.86 1.60
C VAL A 94 5.46 4.30 0.90
N GLN A 95 6.62 4.07 1.50
CA GLN A 95 7.90 4.42 0.90
C GLN A 95 8.14 3.70 -0.43
N LEU A 96 7.88 2.40 -0.48
CA LEU A 96 8.01 1.61 -1.70
C LEU A 96 7.01 2.05 -2.78
N ALA A 97 5.78 2.38 -2.40
CA ALA A 97 4.77 2.89 -3.34
C ALA A 97 5.18 4.23 -3.93
N LEU A 98 5.72 5.14 -3.13
CA LEU A 98 6.23 6.43 -3.60
C LEU A 98 7.41 6.24 -4.55
N ASN A 99 8.34 5.34 -4.25
CA ASN A 99 9.47 5.03 -5.12
C ASN A 99 9.00 4.45 -6.46
N GLU A 100 8.01 3.56 -6.43
CA GLU A 100 7.43 2.97 -7.64
C GLU A 100 6.71 4.02 -8.49
N LYS A 101 5.97 4.94 -7.86
CA LYS A 101 5.34 6.07 -8.54
C LYS A 101 6.37 6.93 -9.27
N LYS A 102 7.50 7.24 -8.62
CA LYS A 102 8.58 8.01 -9.23
C LYS A 102 9.22 7.26 -10.40
N ARG A 103 9.44 5.95 -10.25
CA ARG A 103 9.98 5.10 -11.32
C ARG A 103 9.09 5.10 -12.55
N ILE A 104 7.79 4.92 -12.37
CA ILE A 104 6.80 4.92 -13.46
C ILE A 104 6.76 6.28 -14.14
N ALA A 105 6.72 7.37 -13.38
CA ALA A 105 6.71 8.73 -13.93
C ALA A 105 7.97 9.01 -14.75
N GLU A 106 9.14 8.59 -14.28
CA GLU A 106 10.41 8.76 -14.99
C GLU A 106 10.44 7.94 -16.28
N GLN A 107 9.94 6.69 -16.24
CA GLN A 107 9.86 5.85 -17.42
C GLN A 107 8.91 6.45 -18.48
N MET A 108 7.77 6.98 -18.05
CA MET A 108 6.83 7.67 -18.94
C MET A 108 7.46 8.90 -19.59
N ARG A 109 8.23 9.67 -18.83
CA ARG A 109 8.94 10.83 -19.34
C ARG A 109 9.97 10.43 -20.42
N ARG A 110 10.75 9.39 -20.15
CA ARG A 110 11.74 8.86 -21.11
C ARG A 110 11.07 8.36 -22.39
N ASN A 111 9.96 7.64 -22.26
CA ASN A 111 9.20 7.15 -23.41
C ASN A 111 8.63 8.29 -24.26
N SER A 112 8.13 9.34 -23.61
CA SER A 112 7.64 10.55 -24.29
C SER A 112 8.76 11.24 -25.07
N GLN A 113 9.93 11.43 -24.44
CA GLN A 113 11.10 12.01 -25.11
C GLN A 113 11.57 11.14 -26.30
N ALA A 114 11.60 9.82 -26.12
CA ALA A 114 11.95 8.91 -27.20
C ALA A 114 10.98 9.02 -28.38
N ARG A 115 9.69 9.13 -28.13
CA ARG A 115 8.68 9.35 -29.17
C ARG A 115 8.89 10.66 -29.91
N GLU A 116 9.17 11.73 -29.19
CA GLU A 116 9.44 13.04 -29.80
C GLU A 116 10.68 12.99 -30.71
N ILE A 117 11.76 12.33 -30.25
CA ILE A 117 12.97 12.15 -31.05
C ILE A 117 12.66 11.33 -32.31
N GLN A 118 11.91 10.24 -32.19
CA GLN A 118 11.49 9.43 -33.34
C GLN A 118 10.66 10.22 -34.34
N GLN A 119 9.67 10.97 -33.85
CA GLN A 119 8.81 11.81 -34.71
C GLN A 119 9.63 12.86 -35.45
N THR A 120 10.55 13.52 -34.75
CA THR A 120 11.44 14.52 -35.37
C THR A 120 12.32 13.87 -36.44
N TYR A 121 12.89 12.71 -36.17
CA TYR A 121 13.73 11.96 -37.11
C TYR A 121 12.94 11.55 -38.37
N ILE A 122 11.76 10.98 -38.19
CA ILE A 122 10.86 10.60 -39.27
C ILE A 122 10.46 11.81 -40.11
N GLY A 123 10.13 12.92 -39.46
CA GLY A 123 9.79 14.17 -40.14
C GLY A 123 10.93 14.69 -41.01
N ARG A 124 12.15 14.69 -40.52
CA ARG A 124 13.34 15.08 -41.30
C ARG A 124 13.59 14.15 -42.47
N TRP A 125 13.45 12.86 -42.26
CA TRP A 125 13.58 11.88 -43.33
C TRP A 125 12.54 12.09 -44.43
N TYR A 126 11.31 12.33 -44.05
CA TYR A 126 10.21 12.64 -44.98
C TYR A 126 10.48 13.90 -45.79
N GLN A 127 10.95 14.96 -45.16
CA GLN A 127 11.32 16.21 -45.85
C GLN A 127 12.47 15.98 -46.85
N GLY A 128 13.44 15.18 -46.48
CA GLY A 128 14.57 14.82 -47.34
C GLY A 128 14.08 14.10 -48.63
N ILE A 129 13.18 13.14 -48.49
CA ILE A 129 12.59 12.44 -49.62
C ILE A 129 11.74 13.40 -50.51
N SER A 130 10.91 14.20 -49.89
CA SER A 130 10.07 15.18 -50.58
C SER A 130 10.91 16.15 -51.42
N ARG A 131 12.00 16.67 -50.86
CA ARG A 131 12.94 17.54 -51.58
C ARG A 131 13.64 16.80 -52.74
N GLY A 132 14.00 15.55 -52.55
CA GLY A 132 14.57 14.70 -53.58
C GLY A 132 13.63 14.54 -54.78
N PHE A 133 12.37 14.28 -54.51
CA PHE A 133 11.33 14.21 -55.58
C PHE A 133 11.11 15.55 -56.28
N SER A 134 11.07 16.64 -55.55
CA SER A 134 10.91 17.98 -56.11
C SER A 134 12.07 18.35 -57.04
N ARG A 135 13.29 17.92 -56.80
CA ARG A 135 14.45 18.17 -57.64
C ARG A 135 14.46 17.38 -58.93
N LYS A 136 13.73 16.28 -59.03
CA LYS A 136 13.62 15.44 -60.22
C LYS A 136 12.57 15.90 -61.21
N VAL A 137 11.73 16.82 -60.78
CA VAL A 137 10.69 17.44 -61.64
C VAL A 137 11.23 18.73 -62.19
#